data_d2ce288498722d2a68ff6be599f772e5
#
_entry.id   d2ce288498722d2a68ff6be599f772e5
#
_cell.length_a   1.000
_cell.length_b   1.000
_cell.length_c   1.000
_cell.angle_alpha   90.00
_cell.angle_beta   90.00
_cell.angle_gamma   90.00
#
_symmetry.space_group_name_H-M   'P 1'
#
loop_
_entity.id
_entity.type
_entity.pdbx_description
1 polymer ?
#
loop_
_entity_poly.entity_id
_entity_poly.type
_entity_poly.pdbx_seq_one_letter_code
_entity_poly.pdbx_strand_id
1 'polypeptide(L)'
;MGKVVTLGEIMLRLSTPGNTRFVQSDSFDVVYGGGEANVAVSCANYGHEAYFVTKLPKHEIGQSAVNALRKYGVKTDFICRGGDRVGIYYLETGASMRPSKVIYDRAHSAIAEADPCDFDFDAIMEGADWFHWSGITPAISDKAAELTKLACEAAKRHGVTVSVDLNFRKKLWTKEKAQSIMKPLMQYVDVCIGNEEDAELCLGFKPEANVEAGETNAEGYKGIFKAMAKEFGFKYVVSTLRESFSATHNGWKAMIYNGEEFYESKRYDINPIIDRVGGGDSFSGGIIHGLLTKPNQGAALEFAVAASALKHTINGDFNLVSVDEVEALAGGNASGRVQR
;
A
#
# COMPACT_ATOMS: atom_id res chain seq x y z
N MET A 1 -2.23 -7.60 19.47
CA MET A 1 -2.05 -8.23 18.15
C MET A 1 -3.44 -8.41 17.57
N GLY A 2 -3.70 -7.99 16.33
CA GLY A 2 -5.04 -8.03 15.74
C GLY A 2 -5.07 -8.93 14.50
N LYS A 3 -6.30 -9.34 14.09
CA LYS A 3 -6.55 -9.99 12.80
C LYS A 3 -6.68 -8.90 11.74
N VAL A 4 -5.75 -8.87 10.77
CA VAL A 4 -5.70 -7.93 9.65
C VAL A 4 -6.02 -8.66 8.35
N VAL A 5 -7.01 -8.18 7.62
CA VAL A 5 -7.40 -8.73 6.31
C VAL A 5 -7.05 -7.73 5.23
N THR A 6 -6.41 -8.16 4.15
CA THR A 6 -6.15 -7.31 2.97
C THR A 6 -6.71 -7.97 1.72
N LEU A 7 -7.28 -7.18 0.79
CA LEU A 7 -7.85 -7.66 -0.47
C LEU A 7 -7.16 -6.98 -1.66
N GLY A 8 -6.59 -7.75 -2.57
CA GLY A 8 -6.00 -7.19 -3.76
C GLY A 8 -5.30 -8.18 -4.67
N GLU A 9 -4.42 -7.68 -5.52
CA GLU A 9 -3.64 -8.48 -6.48
C GLU A 9 -2.21 -8.67 -6.00
N ILE A 10 -1.72 -9.91 -6.07
CA ILE A 10 -0.29 -10.22 -6.03
C ILE A 10 0.18 -10.57 -7.43
N MET A 11 1.28 -9.94 -7.86
CA MET A 11 1.86 -10.11 -9.19
C MET A 11 3.24 -10.74 -9.13
N LEU A 12 3.61 -11.40 -10.22
CA LEU A 12 4.99 -11.79 -10.48
C LEU A 12 5.78 -10.56 -10.95
N ARG A 13 6.78 -10.16 -10.17
CA ARG A 13 7.72 -9.10 -10.55
C ARG A 13 8.93 -9.73 -11.25
N LEU A 14 9.24 -9.22 -12.43
CA LEU A 14 10.43 -9.55 -13.20
C LEU A 14 11.33 -8.31 -13.30
N SER A 15 12.41 -8.27 -12.51
CA SER A 15 13.33 -7.14 -12.46
C SER A 15 14.60 -7.44 -13.25
N THR A 16 15.10 -6.44 -13.99
CA THR A 16 16.46 -6.57 -14.55
C THR A 16 17.49 -6.57 -13.41
N PRO A 17 18.56 -7.36 -13.48
CA PRO A 17 19.60 -7.39 -12.46
C PRO A 17 20.26 -6.01 -12.28
N GLY A 18 20.38 -5.56 -11.03
CA GLY A 18 20.98 -4.28 -10.67
C GLY A 18 20.31 -3.09 -11.38
N ASN A 19 21.11 -2.28 -12.09
CA ASN A 19 20.62 -1.13 -12.87
C ASN A 19 20.65 -1.38 -14.38
N THR A 20 20.70 -2.63 -14.83
CA THR A 20 20.68 -3.03 -16.24
C THR A 20 19.36 -2.62 -16.88
N ARG A 21 19.41 -2.16 -18.12
CA ARG A 21 18.21 -1.78 -18.87
C ARG A 21 17.48 -2.99 -19.43
N PHE A 22 16.17 -2.89 -19.68
CA PHE A 22 15.39 -3.95 -20.34
C PHE A 22 16.02 -4.42 -21.63
N VAL A 23 16.55 -3.49 -22.45
CA VAL A 23 17.15 -3.78 -23.75
C VAL A 23 18.58 -4.37 -23.67
N GLN A 24 19.14 -4.52 -22.47
CA GLN A 24 20.46 -5.08 -22.22
C GLN A 24 20.41 -6.41 -21.46
N SER A 25 19.26 -6.73 -20.86
CA SER A 25 19.18 -7.83 -19.92
C SER A 25 18.83 -9.14 -20.61
N ASP A 26 19.60 -10.17 -20.34
CA ASP A 26 19.36 -11.55 -20.80
C ASP A 26 18.68 -12.40 -19.70
N SER A 27 18.41 -11.83 -18.51
CA SER A 27 17.78 -12.51 -17.38
C SER A 27 16.94 -11.56 -16.54
N PHE A 28 16.07 -12.13 -15.69
CA PHE A 28 15.29 -11.38 -14.71
C PHE A 28 15.40 -12.02 -13.34
N ASP A 29 15.48 -11.17 -12.31
CA ASP A 29 15.26 -11.58 -10.93
C ASP A 29 13.75 -11.70 -10.69
N VAL A 30 13.34 -12.79 -10.03
CA VAL A 30 11.94 -13.14 -9.78
C VAL A 30 11.59 -12.86 -8.33
N VAL A 31 10.60 -11.98 -8.10
CA VAL A 31 9.96 -11.77 -6.80
C VAL A 31 8.46 -11.65 -6.98
N TYR A 32 7.72 -11.68 -5.87
CA TYR A 32 6.28 -11.43 -5.87
C TYR A 32 5.99 -10.16 -5.07
N GLY A 33 4.97 -9.40 -5.51
CA GLY A 33 4.54 -8.20 -4.82
C GLY A 33 3.20 -7.69 -5.34
N GLY A 34 2.60 -6.81 -4.57
CA GLY A 34 1.33 -6.15 -4.85
C GLY A 34 0.94 -5.33 -3.65
N GLY A 35 0.28 -4.19 -3.84
CA GLY A 35 0.04 -3.23 -2.76
C GLY A 35 -0.46 -3.87 -1.48
N GLU A 36 -1.57 -4.55 -1.54
CA GLU A 36 -2.24 -5.16 -0.39
C GLU A 36 -1.52 -6.43 0.12
N ALA A 37 -0.83 -7.17 -0.78
CA ALA A 37 0.04 -8.28 -0.40
C ALA A 37 1.26 -7.79 0.39
N ASN A 38 1.85 -6.65 -0.02
CA ASN A 38 2.95 -6.00 0.67
C ASN A 38 2.54 -5.53 2.07
N VAL A 39 1.31 -4.99 2.21
CA VAL A 39 0.71 -4.61 3.50
C VAL A 39 0.52 -5.84 4.39
N ALA A 40 -0.02 -6.95 3.85
CA ALA A 40 -0.19 -8.20 4.60
C ALA A 40 1.14 -8.72 5.14
N VAL A 41 2.21 -8.71 4.34
CA VAL A 41 3.55 -9.13 4.78
C VAL A 41 4.08 -8.21 5.88
N SER A 42 3.92 -6.88 5.75
CA SER A 42 4.31 -5.94 6.80
C SER A 42 3.58 -6.25 8.12
N CYS A 43 2.26 -6.43 8.07
CA CYS A 43 1.46 -6.74 9.26
C CYS A 43 1.86 -8.10 9.88
N ALA A 44 2.14 -9.12 9.08
CA ALA A 44 2.61 -10.42 9.57
C ALA A 44 3.98 -10.29 10.27
N ASN A 45 4.93 -9.54 9.69
CA ASN A 45 6.23 -9.27 10.31
C ASN A 45 6.12 -8.47 11.62
N TYR A 46 5.06 -7.67 11.78
CA TYR A 46 4.77 -6.95 13.02
C TYR A 46 3.99 -7.80 14.04
N GLY A 47 3.75 -9.08 13.73
CA GLY A 47 3.13 -10.05 14.64
C GLY A 47 1.61 -10.06 14.64
N HIS A 48 0.95 -9.42 13.67
CA HIS A 48 -0.48 -9.56 13.47
C HIS A 48 -0.83 -10.87 12.76
N GLU A 49 -2.05 -11.35 12.97
CA GLU A 49 -2.62 -12.43 12.18
C GLU A 49 -3.10 -11.86 10.83
N ALA A 50 -2.20 -11.80 9.84
CA ALA A 50 -2.44 -11.17 8.56
C ALA A 50 -2.96 -12.16 7.53
N TYR A 51 -4.13 -11.90 6.97
CA TYR A 51 -4.76 -12.67 5.89
C TYR A 51 -4.72 -11.89 4.59
N PHE A 52 -4.38 -12.57 3.50
CA PHE A 52 -4.47 -11.99 2.16
C PHE A 52 -5.57 -12.66 1.35
N VAL A 53 -6.51 -11.86 0.85
CA VAL A 53 -7.65 -12.28 0.04
C VAL A 53 -7.38 -11.97 -1.42
N THR A 54 -7.40 -12.99 -2.27
CA THR A 54 -7.18 -12.87 -3.71
C THR A 54 -7.63 -14.13 -4.44
N LYS A 55 -7.58 -14.12 -5.76
CA LYS A 55 -7.73 -15.33 -6.59
C LYS A 55 -6.46 -15.58 -7.38
N LEU A 56 -5.95 -16.83 -7.36
CA LEU A 56 -4.73 -17.26 -8.03
C LEU A 56 -4.94 -18.57 -8.81
N PRO A 57 -4.28 -18.74 -9.96
CA PRO A 57 -4.35 -19.98 -10.73
C PRO A 57 -3.93 -21.20 -9.92
N LYS A 58 -4.44 -22.38 -10.34
CA LYS A 58 -4.10 -23.67 -9.69
C LYS A 58 -2.70 -24.18 -10.05
N HIS A 59 -2.13 -23.73 -11.17
CA HIS A 59 -0.80 -24.15 -11.64
C HIS A 59 0.34 -23.62 -10.74
N GLU A 60 1.57 -24.04 -11.02
CA GLU A 60 2.76 -23.85 -10.19
C GLU A 60 3.14 -22.39 -9.99
N ILE A 61 2.91 -21.51 -10.97
CA ILE A 61 3.18 -20.06 -10.82
C ILE A 61 2.23 -19.44 -9.78
N GLY A 62 0.93 -19.83 -9.81
CA GLY A 62 -0.01 -19.42 -8.76
C GLY A 62 0.37 -20.00 -7.39
N GLN A 63 0.86 -21.25 -7.34
CA GLN A 63 1.36 -21.85 -6.10
C GLN A 63 2.63 -21.15 -5.58
N SER A 64 3.51 -20.71 -6.48
CA SER A 64 4.72 -19.96 -6.12
C SER A 64 4.36 -18.62 -5.46
N ALA A 65 3.32 -17.92 -5.95
CA ALA A 65 2.80 -16.71 -5.31
C ALA A 65 2.27 -16.97 -3.88
N VAL A 66 1.52 -18.08 -3.69
CA VAL A 66 1.07 -18.50 -2.35
C VAL A 66 2.26 -18.80 -1.43
N ASN A 67 3.27 -19.49 -1.94
CA ASN A 67 4.47 -19.84 -1.15
C ASN A 67 5.27 -18.58 -0.77
N ALA A 68 5.34 -17.58 -1.64
CA ALA A 68 5.98 -16.30 -1.34
C ALA A 68 5.34 -15.59 -0.15
N LEU A 69 4.02 -15.62 -0.03
CA LEU A 69 3.28 -15.07 1.11
C LEU A 69 3.48 -15.90 2.38
N ARG A 70 3.36 -17.23 2.29
CA ARG A 70 3.53 -18.16 3.41
C ARG A 70 4.92 -18.08 4.02
N LYS A 71 5.95 -17.86 3.20
CA LYS A 71 7.34 -17.67 3.64
C LYS A 71 7.47 -16.58 4.72
N TYR A 72 6.63 -15.57 4.67
CA TYR A 72 6.63 -14.43 5.59
C TYR A 72 5.43 -14.43 6.55
N GLY A 73 4.80 -15.59 6.76
CA GLY A 73 3.79 -15.77 7.80
C GLY A 73 2.38 -15.27 7.45
N VAL A 74 2.14 -14.81 6.22
CA VAL A 74 0.80 -14.41 5.77
C VAL A 74 -0.09 -15.64 5.65
N LYS A 75 -1.27 -15.57 6.25
CA LYS A 75 -2.32 -16.59 6.14
C LYS A 75 -2.94 -16.56 4.75
N THR A 76 -3.07 -17.73 4.13
CA THR A 76 -3.49 -17.88 2.74
C THR A 76 -4.79 -18.65 2.59
N ASP A 77 -5.53 -18.81 3.68
CA ASP A 77 -6.75 -19.61 3.76
C ASP A 77 -7.88 -19.02 2.90
N PHE A 78 -7.88 -17.71 2.70
CA PHE A 78 -8.85 -16.99 1.88
C PHE A 78 -8.37 -16.71 0.45
N ILE A 79 -7.32 -17.41 -0.01
CA ILE A 79 -6.92 -17.36 -1.41
C ILE A 79 -7.76 -18.36 -2.21
N CYS A 80 -8.66 -17.84 -3.04
CA CYS A 80 -9.41 -18.64 -4.00
C CYS A 80 -8.48 -19.19 -5.10
N ARG A 81 -8.68 -20.44 -5.53
CA ARG A 81 -7.83 -21.06 -6.57
C ARG A 81 -8.62 -21.28 -7.86
N GLY A 82 -8.24 -20.56 -8.90
CA GLY A 82 -8.87 -20.61 -10.23
C GLY A 82 -8.36 -19.50 -11.12
N GLY A 83 -8.91 -19.40 -12.33
CA GLY A 83 -8.42 -18.49 -13.37
C GLY A 83 -7.14 -18.98 -14.02
N ASP A 84 -6.66 -18.27 -15.05
CA ASP A 84 -5.65 -18.77 -15.98
C ASP A 84 -4.26 -18.16 -15.75
N ARG A 85 -4.16 -16.96 -15.15
CA ARG A 85 -2.87 -16.28 -15.03
C ARG A 85 -2.70 -15.46 -13.75
N VAL A 86 -1.45 -15.34 -13.32
CA VAL A 86 -0.98 -14.33 -12.37
C VAL A 86 -0.63 -13.08 -13.16
N GLY A 87 -1.00 -11.89 -12.66
CA GLY A 87 -0.52 -10.65 -13.25
C GLY A 87 1.00 -10.52 -13.17
N ILE A 88 1.61 -9.88 -14.16
CA ILE A 88 3.06 -9.67 -14.22
C ILE A 88 3.35 -8.18 -14.27
N TYR A 89 4.44 -7.77 -13.65
CA TYR A 89 5.06 -6.50 -13.97
C TYR A 89 6.58 -6.62 -14.11
N TYR A 90 7.11 -5.86 -15.05
CA TYR A 90 8.53 -5.76 -15.32
C TYR A 90 9.07 -4.49 -14.69
N LEU A 91 10.23 -4.58 -14.02
CA LEU A 91 10.90 -3.43 -13.42
C LEU A 91 12.32 -3.28 -13.97
N GLU A 92 12.60 -2.09 -14.50
CA GLU A 92 13.95 -1.58 -14.74
C GLU A 92 14.29 -0.60 -13.63
N THR A 93 15.26 -0.92 -12.79
CA THR A 93 15.65 -0.07 -11.66
C THR A 93 16.40 1.17 -12.17
N GLY A 94 15.95 2.34 -11.71
CA GLY A 94 16.58 3.63 -12.01
C GLY A 94 17.91 3.82 -11.31
N ALA A 95 18.67 4.81 -11.76
CA ALA A 95 19.94 5.21 -11.16
C ALA A 95 20.15 6.71 -11.32
N SER A 96 20.48 7.42 -10.24
CA SER A 96 20.72 8.86 -10.25
C SER A 96 19.54 9.62 -10.91
N MET A 97 19.75 10.31 -12.02
CA MET A 97 18.73 11.04 -12.77
C MET A 97 17.87 10.18 -13.70
N ARG A 98 18.23 8.92 -13.92
CA ARG A 98 17.44 7.99 -14.73
C ARG A 98 16.33 7.34 -13.91
N PRO A 99 15.05 7.62 -14.20
CA PRO A 99 13.94 7.05 -13.42
C PRO A 99 13.82 5.53 -13.64
N SER A 100 13.26 4.84 -12.65
CA SER A 100 12.79 3.46 -12.82
C SER A 100 11.66 3.38 -13.84
N LYS A 101 11.57 2.26 -14.57
CA LYS A 101 10.49 1.99 -15.51
C LYS A 101 9.71 0.75 -15.09
N VAL A 102 8.39 0.86 -15.17
CA VAL A 102 7.49 -0.26 -14.90
C VAL A 102 6.61 -0.50 -16.12
N ILE A 103 6.58 -1.77 -16.55
CA ILE A 103 5.69 -2.25 -17.60
C ILE A 103 4.77 -3.29 -16.97
N TYR A 104 3.45 -3.11 -17.11
CA TYR A 104 2.46 -4.03 -16.59
C TYR A 104 1.93 -4.95 -17.68
N ASP A 105 1.82 -6.23 -17.36
CA ASP A 105 1.11 -7.27 -18.09
C ASP A 105 0.17 -7.99 -17.12
N ARG A 106 -0.96 -7.33 -16.77
CA ARG A 106 -1.86 -7.76 -15.70
C ARG A 106 -3.32 -7.90 -16.13
N ALA A 107 -3.65 -7.58 -17.37
CA ALA A 107 -5.02 -7.76 -17.86
C ALA A 107 -5.43 -9.24 -17.76
N HIS A 108 -6.71 -9.46 -17.40
CA HIS A 108 -7.27 -10.82 -17.26
C HIS A 108 -6.54 -11.71 -16.24
N SER A 109 -5.91 -11.13 -15.22
CA SER A 109 -5.38 -11.90 -14.10
C SER A 109 -6.53 -12.57 -13.33
N ALA A 110 -6.23 -13.66 -12.61
CA ALA A 110 -7.23 -14.46 -11.93
C ALA A 110 -8.12 -13.61 -10.98
N ILE A 111 -7.54 -12.63 -10.29
CA ILE A 111 -8.33 -11.73 -9.42
C ILE A 111 -9.14 -10.71 -10.23
N ALA A 112 -8.65 -10.24 -11.38
CA ALA A 112 -9.40 -9.34 -12.24
C ALA A 112 -10.65 -10.00 -12.84
N GLU A 113 -10.63 -11.31 -13.01
CA GLU A 113 -11.77 -12.13 -13.52
C GLU A 113 -12.54 -12.85 -12.40
N ALA A 114 -12.23 -12.57 -11.14
CA ALA A 114 -12.89 -13.22 -10.01
C ALA A 114 -14.36 -12.80 -9.90
N ASP A 115 -15.21 -13.75 -9.54
CA ASP A 115 -16.62 -13.50 -9.32
C ASP A 115 -16.93 -13.30 -7.84
N PRO A 116 -17.99 -12.56 -7.48
CA PRO A 116 -18.40 -12.37 -6.08
C PRO A 116 -18.60 -13.68 -5.30
N CYS A 117 -19.09 -14.72 -5.95
CA CYS A 117 -19.31 -16.04 -5.35
C CYS A 117 -18.02 -16.82 -5.05
N ASP A 118 -16.86 -16.34 -5.51
CA ASP A 118 -15.57 -16.94 -5.15
C ASP A 118 -15.19 -16.69 -3.67
N PHE A 119 -15.86 -15.75 -2.97
CA PHE A 119 -15.50 -15.31 -1.63
C PHE A 119 -16.71 -15.23 -0.70
N ASP A 120 -16.58 -15.79 0.49
CA ASP A 120 -17.49 -15.57 1.61
C ASP A 120 -16.94 -14.43 2.49
N PHE A 121 -17.33 -13.19 2.16
CA PHE A 121 -16.81 -12.02 2.85
C PHE A 121 -17.28 -11.94 4.32
N ASP A 122 -18.42 -12.50 4.68
CA ASP A 122 -18.85 -12.52 6.08
C ASP A 122 -17.93 -13.46 6.90
N ALA A 123 -17.63 -14.66 6.40
CA ALA A 123 -16.67 -15.55 7.05
C ALA A 123 -15.23 -14.98 7.08
N ILE A 124 -14.82 -14.24 6.03
CA ILE A 124 -13.51 -13.59 5.97
C ILE A 124 -13.39 -12.49 7.04
N MET A 125 -14.43 -11.67 7.22
CA MET A 125 -14.43 -10.53 8.15
C MET A 125 -14.78 -10.94 9.59
N GLU A 126 -15.25 -12.15 9.84
CA GLU A 126 -15.54 -12.62 11.21
C GLU A 126 -14.30 -12.52 12.10
N GLY A 127 -14.42 -11.76 13.20
CA GLY A 127 -13.34 -11.53 14.17
C GLY A 127 -12.15 -10.72 13.63
N ALA A 128 -12.27 -10.07 12.48
CA ALA A 128 -11.24 -9.15 11.99
C ALA A 128 -11.28 -7.82 12.75
N ASP A 129 -10.10 -7.28 13.07
CA ASP A 129 -9.93 -5.95 13.65
C ASP A 129 -9.76 -4.88 12.57
N TRP A 130 -9.17 -5.27 11.42
CA TRP A 130 -8.81 -4.36 10.35
C TRP A 130 -8.97 -4.98 8.97
N PHE A 131 -9.55 -4.21 8.05
CA PHE A 131 -9.60 -4.52 6.62
C PHE A 131 -8.91 -3.43 5.81
N HIS A 132 -7.99 -3.81 4.92
CA HIS A 132 -7.27 -2.88 4.05
C HIS A 132 -7.40 -3.24 2.58
N TRP A 133 -7.59 -2.22 1.75
CA TRP A 133 -7.60 -2.30 0.29
C TRP A 133 -6.98 -1.05 -0.33
N SER A 134 -6.69 -1.06 -1.62
CA SER A 134 -6.22 0.13 -2.33
C SER A 134 -7.07 0.44 -3.55
N GLY A 135 -6.98 1.67 -4.06
CA GLY A 135 -7.65 2.09 -5.29
C GLY A 135 -7.18 1.34 -6.54
N ILE A 136 -6.12 0.54 -6.44
CA ILE A 136 -5.68 -0.34 -7.53
C ILE A 136 -6.69 -1.47 -7.72
N THR A 137 -7.17 -2.10 -6.64
CA THR A 137 -8.06 -3.26 -6.72
C THR A 137 -9.34 -2.98 -7.50
N PRO A 138 -10.14 -1.94 -7.21
CA PRO A 138 -11.31 -1.62 -8.01
C PRO A 138 -10.98 -1.10 -9.42
N ALA A 139 -9.73 -0.70 -9.69
CA ALA A 139 -9.30 -0.21 -10.99
C ALA A 139 -8.95 -1.30 -11.99
N ILE A 140 -8.66 -2.54 -11.55
CA ILE A 140 -8.23 -3.62 -12.45
C ILE A 140 -9.37 -4.21 -13.28
N SER A 141 -10.60 -4.19 -12.77
CA SER A 141 -11.81 -4.58 -13.51
C SER A 141 -13.10 -4.14 -12.78
N ASP A 142 -14.24 -4.14 -13.49
CA ASP A 142 -15.54 -3.85 -12.90
C ASP A 142 -15.94 -4.95 -11.87
N LYS A 143 -15.56 -6.22 -12.10
CA LYS A 143 -15.74 -7.32 -11.14
C LYS A 143 -14.95 -7.05 -9.84
N ALA A 144 -13.69 -6.64 -9.95
CA ALA A 144 -12.88 -6.33 -8.78
C ALA A 144 -13.40 -5.09 -8.01
N ALA A 145 -14.02 -4.13 -8.71
CA ALA A 145 -14.72 -3.02 -8.06
C ALA A 145 -15.92 -3.51 -7.24
N GLU A 146 -16.71 -4.45 -7.78
CA GLU A 146 -17.82 -5.07 -7.06
C GLU A 146 -17.33 -5.88 -5.85
N LEU A 147 -16.29 -6.70 -6.02
CA LEU A 147 -15.65 -7.44 -4.91
C LEU A 147 -15.19 -6.51 -3.79
N THR A 148 -14.56 -5.39 -4.14
CA THR A 148 -14.11 -4.40 -3.15
C THR A 148 -15.30 -3.82 -2.37
N LYS A 149 -16.40 -3.51 -3.06
CA LYS A 149 -17.63 -3.02 -2.42
C LYS A 149 -18.20 -4.04 -1.45
N LEU A 150 -18.38 -5.29 -1.89
CA LEU A 150 -18.92 -6.36 -1.05
C LEU A 150 -18.04 -6.64 0.19
N ALA A 151 -16.72 -6.61 0.03
CA ALA A 151 -15.79 -6.72 1.14
C ALA A 151 -15.93 -5.57 2.15
N CYS A 152 -16.06 -4.32 1.67
CA CYS A 152 -16.30 -3.15 2.52
C CYS A 152 -17.64 -3.25 3.27
N GLU A 153 -18.70 -3.69 2.59
CA GLU A 153 -20.02 -3.89 3.20
C GLU A 153 -19.96 -4.95 4.31
N ALA A 154 -19.29 -6.08 4.07
CA ALA A 154 -19.09 -7.12 5.08
C ALA A 154 -18.26 -6.59 6.25
N ALA A 155 -17.15 -5.87 6.00
CA ALA A 155 -16.34 -5.25 7.05
C ALA A 155 -17.19 -4.34 7.95
N LYS A 156 -18.08 -3.53 7.37
CA LYS A 156 -18.99 -2.69 8.17
C LYS A 156 -20.01 -3.48 8.97
N ARG A 157 -20.59 -4.55 8.40
CA ARG A 157 -21.52 -5.43 9.16
C ARG A 157 -20.85 -6.06 10.39
N HIS A 158 -19.56 -6.39 10.27
CA HIS A 158 -18.77 -6.99 11.36
C HIS A 158 -18.06 -5.97 12.27
N GLY A 159 -18.26 -4.65 12.06
CA GLY A 159 -17.65 -3.59 12.88
C GLY A 159 -16.13 -3.47 12.71
N VAL A 160 -15.59 -3.96 11.59
CA VAL A 160 -14.18 -3.94 11.26
C VAL A 160 -13.74 -2.53 10.86
N THR A 161 -12.58 -2.08 11.33
CA THR A 161 -11.97 -0.82 10.88
C THR A 161 -11.49 -0.97 9.44
N VAL A 162 -11.88 -0.05 8.55
CA VAL A 162 -11.54 -0.09 7.13
C VAL A 162 -10.54 0.99 6.77
N SER A 163 -9.44 0.62 6.12
CA SER A 163 -8.50 1.57 5.53
C SER A 163 -8.38 1.41 4.01
N VAL A 164 -8.11 2.52 3.34
CA VAL A 164 -7.80 2.57 1.91
C VAL A 164 -6.52 3.34 1.64
N ASP A 165 -5.69 2.85 0.73
CA ASP A 165 -4.70 3.65 0.03
C ASP A 165 -5.31 4.06 -1.33
N LEU A 166 -5.53 5.36 -1.57
CA LEU A 166 -6.18 5.88 -2.76
C LEU A 166 -5.46 5.51 -4.06
N ASN A 167 -4.16 5.54 -4.04
CA ASN A 167 -3.22 4.91 -4.98
C ASN A 167 -3.66 4.99 -6.45
N PHE A 168 -3.96 6.18 -6.95
CA PHE A 168 -4.43 6.39 -8.32
C PHE A 168 -3.44 5.84 -9.37
N ARG A 169 -3.95 5.16 -10.37
CA ARG A 169 -3.16 4.61 -11.47
C ARG A 169 -3.74 5.02 -12.83
N LYS A 170 -3.21 6.09 -13.43
CA LYS A 170 -3.66 6.63 -14.72
C LYS A 170 -3.65 5.64 -15.89
N LYS A 171 -2.90 4.51 -15.76
CA LYS A 171 -2.88 3.43 -16.77
C LYS A 171 -4.06 2.47 -16.65
N LEU A 172 -4.80 2.48 -15.54
CA LEU A 172 -5.91 1.56 -15.28
C LEU A 172 -7.27 2.23 -15.55
N TRP A 173 -7.42 3.50 -15.21
CA TRP A 173 -8.68 4.22 -15.37
C TRP A 173 -8.49 5.72 -15.54
N THR A 174 -9.56 6.41 -16.01
CA THR A 174 -9.61 7.86 -16.07
C THR A 174 -10.00 8.44 -14.71
N LYS A 175 -9.78 9.74 -14.52
CA LYS A 175 -10.22 10.48 -13.33
C LYS A 175 -11.73 10.33 -13.07
N GLU A 176 -12.53 10.45 -14.13
CA GLU A 176 -13.99 10.37 -14.05
C GLU A 176 -14.43 8.97 -13.57
N LYS A 177 -13.85 7.90 -14.15
CA LYS A 177 -14.13 6.53 -13.73
C LYS A 177 -13.66 6.30 -12.29
N ALA A 178 -12.46 6.76 -11.94
CA ALA A 178 -11.97 6.65 -10.57
C ALA A 178 -12.91 7.30 -9.56
N GLN A 179 -13.34 8.54 -9.80
CA GLN A 179 -14.25 9.25 -8.91
C GLN A 179 -15.62 8.58 -8.80
N SER A 180 -16.16 8.06 -9.91
CA SER A 180 -17.47 7.39 -9.92
C SER A 180 -17.49 6.11 -9.08
N ILE A 181 -16.34 5.42 -8.94
CA ILE A 181 -16.19 4.17 -8.17
C ILE A 181 -15.71 4.46 -6.75
N MET A 182 -14.68 5.30 -6.60
CA MET A 182 -14.06 5.53 -5.29
C MET A 182 -14.96 6.31 -4.32
N LYS A 183 -15.61 7.39 -4.77
CA LYS A 183 -16.46 8.21 -3.88
C LYS A 183 -17.53 7.41 -3.14
N PRO A 184 -18.32 6.55 -3.81
CA PRO A 184 -19.29 5.71 -3.11
C PRO A 184 -18.67 4.73 -2.10
N LEU A 185 -17.43 4.27 -2.33
CA LEU A 185 -16.74 3.36 -1.43
C LEU A 185 -16.24 4.06 -0.15
N MET A 186 -16.02 5.38 -0.19
CA MET A 186 -15.51 6.12 0.97
C MET A 186 -16.45 6.11 2.18
N GLN A 187 -17.76 5.89 1.99
CA GLN A 187 -18.71 5.73 3.11
C GLN A 187 -18.37 4.56 4.04
N TYR A 188 -17.57 3.61 3.58
CA TYR A 188 -17.14 2.45 4.37
C TYR A 188 -15.77 2.62 5.03
N VAL A 189 -15.06 3.71 4.72
CA VAL A 189 -13.66 3.91 5.10
C VAL A 189 -13.54 4.71 6.40
N ASP A 190 -12.71 4.22 7.31
CA ASP A 190 -12.35 4.90 8.56
C ASP A 190 -11.00 5.63 8.43
N VAL A 191 -10.04 5.06 7.68
CA VAL A 191 -8.68 5.58 7.51
C VAL A 191 -8.36 5.73 6.03
N CYS A 192 -8.19 6.96 5.56
CA CYS A 192 -7.86 7.27 4.19
C CYS A 192 -6.36 7.64 4.07
N ILE A 193 -5.62 6.87 3.29
CA ILE A 193 -4.20 7.09 2.97
C ILE A 193 -4.11 7.54 1.50
N GLY A 194 -3.35 8.60 1.23
CA GLY A 194 -3.15 9.11 -0.12
C GLY A 194 -2.49 10.47 -0.12
N ASN A 195 -1.90 10.87 -1.24
CA ASN A 195 -1.34 12.20 -1.42
C ASN A 195 -2.38 13.15 -2.04
N GLU A 196 -1.99 14.42 -2.27
CA GLU A 196 -2.90 15.43 -2.83
C GLU A 196 -3.33 15.11 -4.28
N GLU A 197 -2.46 14.50 -5.08
CA GLU A 197 -2.78 14.07 -6.44
C GLU A 197 -3.80 12.93 -6.41
N ASP A 198 -3.63 11.97 -5.51
CA ASP A 198 -4.61 10.89 -5.30
C ASP A 198 -5.95 11.44 -4.80
N ALA A 199 -5.95 12.41 -3.88
CA ALA A 199 -7.18 13.05 -3.38
C ALA A 199 -7.93 13.79 -4.49
N GLU A 200 -7.21 14.47 -5.40
CA GLU A 200 -7.82 15.12 -6.55
C GLU A 200 -8.36 14.08 -7.54
N LEU A 201 -7.55 13.11 -7.93
CA LEU A 201 -7.89 12.20 -9.02
C LEU A 201 -8.94 11.16 -8.62
N CYS A 202 -8.87 10.63 -7.39
CA CYS A 202 -9.84 9.66 -6.88
C CYS A 202 -11.10 10.28 -6.29
N LEU A 203 -10.98 11.44 -5.61
CA LEU A 203 -12.07 12.00 -4.82
C LEU A 203 -12.50 13.41 -5.25
N GLY A 204 -11.73 14.07 -6.11
CA GLY A 204 -12.08 15.39 -6.67
C GLY A 204 -11.72 16.59 -5.80
N PHE A 205 -10.95 16.41 -4.72
CA PHE A 205 -10.47 17.51 -3.90
C PHE A 205 -9.28 18.19 -4.57
N LYS A 206 -9.46 19.43 -4.99
CA LYS A 206 -8.39 20.20 -5.60
C LYS A 206 -7.61 20.95 -4.51
N PRO A 207 -6.26 21.02 -4.62
CA PRO A 207 -5.47 21.92 -3.79
C PRO A 207 -5.97 23.36 -3.97
N GLU A 208 -6.01 24.15 -2.90
CA GLU A 208 -6.25 25.58 -3.03
C GLU A 208 -5.15 26.21 -3.90
N ALA A 209 -5.52 27.18 -4.73
CA ALA A 209 -4.80 27.67 -5.91
C ALA A 209 -3.47 28.40 -5.63
N ASN A 210 -2.65 27.99 -4.67
CA ASN A 210 -1.33 28.56 -4.35
C ASN A 210 -0.19 27.54 -4.26
N VAL A 211 -0.36 26.32 -4.78
CA VAL A 211 0.74 25.35 -4.88
C VAL A 211 1.47 25.54 -6.20
N GLU A 212 2.20 26.63 -6.34
CA GLU A 212 3.22 26.78 -7.38
C GLU A 212 4.48 26.02 -6.98
N ALA A 213 4.90 25.15 -7.91
CA ALA A 213 6.23 24.60 -8.04
C ALA A 213 6.83 23.77 -6.88
N GLY A 214 6.55 22.46 -6.86
CA GLY A 214 7.57 21.47 -6.48
C GLY A 214 7.92 21.31 -4.99
N GLU A 215 7.45 22.16 -4.11
CA GLU A 215 7.54 21.99 -2.66
C GLU A 215 6.21 21.46 -2.14
N THR A 216 6.22 20.29 -1.56
CA THR A 216 5.09 19.70 -0.82
C THR A 216 4.78 20.59 0.39
N ASN A 217 3.92 21.59 0.20
CA ASN A 217 3.56 22.51 1.28
C ASN A 217 2.57 21.84 2.24
N ALA A 218 3.02 21.50 3.43
CA ALA A 218 2.20 20.88 4.49
C ALA A 218 0.89 21.66 4.75
N GLU A 219 0.88 22.99 4.62
CA GLU A 219 -0.33 23.82 4.82
C GLU A 219 -1.40 23.56 3.75
N GLY A 220 -1.01 23.32 2.47
CA GLY A 220 -1.93 22.98 1.40
C GLY A 220 -2.67 21.64 1.65
N TYR A 221 -2.01 20.68 2.29
CA TYR A 221 -2.63 19.41 2.68
C TYR A 221 -3.68 19.55 3.78
N LYS A 222 -3.49 20.48 4.72
CA LYS A 222 -4.42 20.64 5.87
C LYS A 222 -5.83 20.97 5.43
N GLY A 223 -6.00 21.83 4.43
CA GLY A 223 -7.30 22.16 3.85
C GLY A 223 -8.00 20.96 3.24
N ILE A 224 -7.26 20.18 2.41
CA ILE A 224 -7.75 18.98 1.76
C ILE A 224 -8.17 17.93 2.80
N PHE A 225 -7.33 17.66 3.80
CA PHE A 225 -7.61 16.65 4.84
C PHE A 225 -8.88 16.97 5.63
N LYS A 226 -9.05 18.24 6.03
CA LYS A 226 -10.29 18.72 6.71
C LYS A 226 -11.51 18.51 5.82
N ALA A 227 -11.42 18.85 4.53
CA ALA A 227 -12.53 18.70 3.59
C ALA A 227 -12.89 17.22 3.40
N MET A 228 -11.90 16.33 3.21
CA MET A 228 -12.10 14.88 3.08
C MET A 228 -12.73 14.28 4.35
N ALA A 229 -12.20 14.60 5.52
CA ALA A 229 -12.73 14.11 6.80
C ALA A 229 -14.17 14.60 7.02
N LYS A 230 -14.48 15.84 6.66
CA LYS A 230 -15.84 16.41 6.77
C LYS A 230 -16.84 15.76 5.80
N GLU A 231 -16.42 15.50 4.55
CA GLU A 231 -17.31 14.95 3.53
C GLU A 231 -17.62 13.46 3.76
N PHE A 232 -16.58 12.66 4.12
CA PHE A 232 -16.71 11.20 4.21
C PHE A 232 -16.74 10.65 5.64
N GLY A 233 -16.46 11.47 6.64
CA GLY A 233 -16.47 11.04 8.05
C GLY A 233 -15.24 10.19 8.44
N PHE A 234 -14.11 10.36 7.75
CA PHE A 234 -12.89 9.63 8.09
C PHE A 234 -12.43 9.93 9.51
N LYS A 235 -12.06 8.87 10.26
CA LYS A 235 -11.40 9.00 11.55
C LYS A 235 -9.98 9.53 11.42
N TYR A 236 -9.29 9.08 10.36
CA TYR A 236 -7.93 9.52 10.04
C TYR A 236 -7.77 9.77 8.54
N VAL A 237 -7.09 10.86 8.20
CA VAL A 237 -6.56 11.12 6.86
C VAL A 237 -5.04 11.19 6.96
N VAL A 238 -4.34 10.44 6.13
CA VAL A 238 -2.89 10.22 6.25
C VAL A 238 -2.21 10.38 4.90
N SER A 239 -1.09 11.06 4.85
CA SER A 239 -0.27 11.17 3.63
C SER A 239 1.22 11.11 3.91
N THR A 240 1.94 10.44 3.01
CA THR A 240 3.39 10.59 2.92
C THR A 240 3.74 11.88 2.18
N LEU A 241 4.73 12.61 2.68
CA LEU A 241 5.25 13.83 2.09
C LEU A 241 6.65 13.53 1.56
N ARG A 242 6.74 13.24 0.26
CA ARG A 242 7.97 12.82 -0.40
C ARG A 242 8.65 13.98 -1.11
N GLU A 243 9.94 14.17 -0.83
CA GLU A 243 10.84 15.03 -1.60
C GLU A 243 11.69 14.12 -2.51
N SER A 244 11.55 14.26 -3.83
CA SER A 244 12.28 13.43 -4.78
C SER A 244 13.47 14.19 -5.35
N PHE A 245 14.69 13.85 -4.92
CA PHE A 245 15.92 14.48 -5.43
C PHE A 245 16.51 13.72 -6.64
N SER A 246 16.44 12.39 -6.58
CA SER A 246 16.87 11.52 -7.68
C SER A 246 16.19 10.15 -7.59
N ALA A 247 16.51 9.24 -8.54
CA ALA A 247 16.04 7.87 -8.47
C ALA A 247 16.54 7.11 -7.23
N THR A 248 17.63 7.56 -6.62
CA THR A 248 18.29 6.90 -5.48
C THR A 248 18.34 7.77 -4.23
N HIS A 249 17.65 8.92 -4.20
CA HIS A 249 17.66 9.84 -3.07
C HIS A 249 16.31 10.51 -2.87
N ASN A 250 15.70 10.32 -1.69
CA ASN A 250 14.46 10.96 -1.27
C ASN A 250 14.58 11.54 0.14
N GLY A 251 13.89 12.68 0.38
CA GLY A 251 13.43 13.06 1.71
C GLY A 251 12.06 12.42 1.96
N TRP A 252 11.82 11.93 3.18
CA TRP A 252 10.64 11.15 3.52
C TRP A 252 10.08 11.54 4.87
N LYS A 253 8.87 12.04 4.91
CA LYS A 253 8.08 12.33 6.11
C LYS A 253 6.61 12.08 5.84
N ALA A 254 5.74 12.24 6.84
CA ALA A 254 4.31 12.07 6.68
C ALA A 254 3.51 12.99 7.60
N MET A 255 2.21 13.09 7.33
CA MET A 255 1.25 13.82 8.14
C MET A 255 0.01 12.95 8.37
N ILE A 256 -0.59 13.07 9.56
CA ILE A 256 -1.88 12.49 9.93
C ILE A 256 -2.81 13.55 10.51
N TYR A 257 -4.08 13.44 10.18
CA TYR A 257 -5.18 14.25 10.74
C TYR A 257 -6.23 13.33 11.36
N ASN A 258 -6.67 13.60 12.59
CA ASN A 258 -7.62 12.78 13.34
C ASN A 258 -9.04 13.39 13.42
N GLY A 259 -9.34 14.37 12.59
CA GLY A 259 -10.58 15.15 12.64
C GLY A 259 -10.46 16.44 13.48
N GLU A 260 -9.47 16.55 14.36
CA GLU A 260 -9.25 17.70 15.25
C GLU A 260 -7.85 18.28 15.05
N GLU A 261 -6.81 17.46 15.18
CA GLU A 261 -5.40 17.86 15.20
C GLU A 261 -4.59 17.24 14.07
N PHE A 262 -3.57 17.97 13.63
CA PHE A 262 -2.54 17.49 12.71
C PHE A 262 -1.29 17.11 13.46
N TYR A 263 -0.67 16.02 13.02
CA TYR A 263 0.66 15.64 13.45
C TYR A 263 1.55 15.39 12.22
N GLU A 264 2.77 15.93 12.23
CA GLU A 264 3.81 15.68 11.24
C GLU A 264 4.91 14.83 11.87
N SER A 265 5.39 13.84 11.13
CA SER A 265 6.50 12.99 11.58
C SER A 265 7.86 13.66 11.42
N LYS A 266 8.87 13.03 12.01
CA LYS A 266 10.28 13.29 11.66
C LYS A 266 10.49 13.09 10.16
N ARG A 267 11.50 13.77 9.62
CA ARG A 267 11.97 13.61 8.24
C ARG A 267 13.17 12.68 8.21
N TYR A 268 13.13 11.69 7.31
CA TYR A 268 14.27 10.83 7.00
C TYR A 268 14.89 11.23 5.67
N ASP A 269 16.22 11.22 5.61
CA ASP A 269 16.99 11.38 4.39
C ASP A 269 17.46 10.00 3.93
N ILE A 270 16.90 9.50 2.82
CA ILE A 270 17.14 8.14 2.35
C ILE A 270 18.05 8.17 1.14
N ASN A 271 19.33 7.84 1.37
CA ASN A 271 20.38 7.85 0.34
C ASN A 271 21.50 6.85 0.69
N PRO A 272 21.76 5.81 -0.13
CA PRO A 272 21.01 5.49 -1.35
C PRO A 272 19.72 4.71 -1.09
N ILE A 273 18.75 4.88 -1.98
CA ILE A 273 17.60 3.98 -2.07
C ILE A 273 18.04 2.71 -2.81
N ILE A 274 17.81 1.55 -2.22
CA ILE A 274 18.06 0.24 -2.83
C ILE A 274 16.88 -0.19 -3.69
N ASP A 275 15.67 -0.16 -3.12
CA ASP A 275 14.43 -0.43 -3.86
C ASP A 275 13.28 0.42 -3.30
N ARG A 276 12.64 1.21 -4.16
CA ARG A 276 11.54 2.09 -3.76
C ARG A 276 10.16 1.44 -3.86
N VAL A 277 10.07 0.28 -4.53
CA VAL A 277 8.79 -0.43 -4.67
C VAL A 277 8.36 -0.97 -3.30
N GLY A 278 7.09 -0.81 -2.97
CA GLY A 278 6.57 -1.18 -1.66
C GLY A 278 6.77 -0.15 -0.54
N GLY A 279 7.41 1.02 -0.83
CA GLY A 279 7.60 2.07 0.17
C GLY A 279 6.29 2.63 0.73
N GLY A 280 5.29 2.90 -0.12
CA GLY A 280 3.94 3.30 0.29
C GLY A 280 3.21 2.21 1.04
N ASP A 281 3.30 0.97 0.54
CA ASP A 281 2.63 -0.18 1.15
C ASP A 281 3.19 -0.48 2.56
N SER A 282 4.51 -0.34 2.75
CA SER A 282 5.14 -0.49 4.06
C SER A 282 4.74 0.63 5.02
N PHE A 283 4.50 1.84 4.52
CA PHE A 283 3.91 2.92 5.30
C PHE A 283 2.48 2.58 5.72
N SER A 284 1.65 2.08 4.81
CA SER A 284 0.26 1.66 5.10
C SER A 284 0.24 0.53 6.14
N GLY A 285 1.10 -0.49 6.01
CA GLY A 285 1.26 -1.54 7.01
C GLY A 285 1.73 -1.01 8.37
N GLY A 286 2.64 -0.03 8.37
CA GLY A 286 3.10 0.66 9.57
C GLY A 286 2.00 1.49 10.25
N ILE A 287 1.14 2.18 9.49
CA ILE A 287 -0.04 2.91 10.01
C ILE A 287 -1.03 1.95 10.65
N ILE A 288 -1.33 0.83 10.00
CA ILE A 288 -2.23 -0.21 10.55
C ILE A 288 -1.68 -0.72 11.88
N HIS A 289 -0.42 -1.15 11.91
CA HIS A 289 0.22 -1.59 13.15
C HIS A 289 0.21 -0.50 14.23
N GLY A 290 0.57 0.73 13.84
CA GLY A 290 0.63 1.86 14.76
C GLY A 290 -0.71 2.19 15.39
N LEU A 291 -1.79 2.30 14.59
CA LEU A 291 -3.12 2.61 15.10
C LEU A 291 -3.73 1.47 15.94
N LEU A 292 -3.28 0.22 15.73
CA LEU A 292 -3.70 -0.93 16.55
C LEU A 292 -2.92 -1.05 17.87
N THR A 293 -1.69 -0.52 17.97
CA THR A 293 -0.79 -0.86 19.09
C THR A 293 -0.17 0.33 19.81
N LYS A 294 -0.09 1.51 19.20
CA LYS A 294 0.55 2.68 19.79
C LYS A 294 -0.44 3.54 20.59
N PRO A 295 0.04 4.32 21.58
CA PRO A 295 -0.82 5.07 22.48
C PRO A 295 -1.55 6.24 21.82
N ASN A 296 -1.06 6.74 20.69
CA ASN A 296 -1.66 7.88 19.98
C ASN A 296 -1.22 7.90 18.51
N GLN A 297 -1.89 8.73 17.71
CA GLN A 297 -1.66 8.86 16.27
C GLN A 297 -0.23 9.36 15.91
N GLY A 298 0.37 10.19 16.75
CA GLY A 298 1.73 10.66 16.53
C GLY A 298 2.74 9.52 16.61
N ALA A 299 2.63 8.65 17.63
CA ALA A 299 3.46 7.46 17.76
C ALA A 299 3.22 6.45 16.62
N ALA A 300 1.96 6.32 16.18
CA ALA A 300 1.61 5.49 15.02
C ALA A 300 2.25 6.01 13.73
N LEU A 301 2.23 7.33 13.51
CA LEU A 301 2.83 7.96 12.35
C LEU A 301 4.36 7.82 12.34
N GLU A 302 5.02 8.04 13.47
CA GLU A 302 6.49 7.88 13.60
C GLU A 302 6.92 6.45 13.28
N PHE A 303 6.18 5.44 13.78
CA PHE A 303 6.43 4.05 13.44
C PHE A 303 6.29 3.80 11.93
N ALA A 304 5.21 4.28 11.32
CA ALA A 304 4.94 4.06 9.90
C ALA A 304 5.99 4.68 8.98
N VAL A 305 6.42 5.90 9.29
CA VAL A 305 7.46 6.60 8.49
C VAL A 305 8.81 5.91 8.64
N ALA A 306 9.19 5.47 9.85
CA ALA A 306 10.42 4.72 10.08
C ALA A 306 10.41 3.38 9.35
N ALA A 307 9.31 2.63 9.42
CA ALA A 307 9.13 1.37 8.69
C ALA A 307 9.31 1.55 7.18
N SER A 308 8.67 2.59 6.62
CA SER A 308 8.79 2.92 5.21
C SER A 308 10.20 3.37 4.82
N ALA A 309 10.88 4.16 5.65
CA ALA A 309 12.26 4.55 5.43
C ALA A 309 13.19 3.33 5.35
N LEU A 310 13.05 2.38 6.29
CA LEU A 310 13.82 1.12 6.29
C LEU A 310 13.52 0.28 5.05
N LYS A 311 12.26 0.21 4.58
CA LYS A 311 11.90 -0.54 3.38
C LYS A 311 12.70 -0.09 2.15
N HIS A 312 12.99 1.20 2.01
CA HIS A 312 13.78 1.70 0.89
C HIS A 312 15.22 1.15 0.85
N THR A 313 15.68 0.53 1.91
CA THR A 313 17.02 -0.10 2.01
C THR A 313 17.00 -1.61 1.72
N ILE A 314 15.84 -2.19 1.35
CA ILE A 314 15.63 -3.62 1.17
C ILE A 314 15.19 -3.90 -0.26
N ASN A 315 15.82 -4.89 -0.91
CA ASN A 315 15.41 -5.36 -2.24
C ASN A 315 14.04 -6.05 -2.23
N GLY A 316 13.29 -5.90 -3.32
CA GLY A 316 11.98 -6.51 -3.49
C GLY A 316 10.86 -5.64 -2.92
N ASP A 317 9.62 -6.08 -3.03
CA ASP A 317 8.42 -5.32 -2.66
C ASP A 317 8.14 -5.37 -1.16
N PHE A 318 8.43 -6.50 -0.53
CA PHE A 318 8.07 -6.76 0.86
C PHE A 318 8.94 -6.00 1.84
N ASN A 319 8.31 -5.47 2.88
CA ASN A 319 9.01 -4.90 4.01
C ASN A 319 9.38 -6.01 4.99
N LEU A 320 10.68 -6.28 5.11
CA LEU A 320 11.22 -7.39 5.91
C LEU A 320 11.88 -6.93 7.21
N VAL A 321 11.42 -5.80 7.76
CA VAL A 321 11.92 -5.26 9.02
C VAL A 321 11.09 -5.75 10.21
N SER A 322 11.73 -5.90 11.37
CA SER A 322 11.05 -6.20 12.63
C SER A 322 10.53 -4.95 13.32
N VAL A 323 9.62 -5.14 14.28
CA VAL A 323 9.13 -4.03 15.14
C VAL A 323 10.29 -3.35 15.85
N ASP A 324 11.25 -4.11 16.38
CA ASP A 324 12.39 -3.58 17.13
C ASP A 324 13.30 -2.70 16.25
N GLU A 325 13.55 -3.08 15.00
CA GLU A 325 14.31 -2.25 14.04
C GLU A 325 13.58 -0.93 13.75
N VAL A 326 12.26 -0.99 13.54
CA VAL A 326 11.45 0.21 13.28
C VAL A 326 11.43 1.12 14.51
N GLU A 327 11.25 0.56 15.70
CA GLU A 327 11.24 1.32 16.95
C GLU A 327 12.60 1.95 17.26
N ALA A 328 13.68 1.25 17.01
CA ALA A 328 15.03 1.77 17.17
C ALA A 328 15.26 2.99 16.25
N LEU A 329 14.83 2.93 14.99
CA LEU A 329 14.94 4.06 14.06
C LEU A 329 14.01 5.21 14.47
N ALA A 330 12.75 4.93 14.81
CA ALA A 330 11.79 5.93 15.28
C ALA A 330 12.26 6.63 16.56
N GLY A 331 12.95 5.89 17.44
CA GLY A 331 13.60 6.39 18.66
C GLY A 331 14.87 7.21 18.41
N GLY A 332 15.35 7.32 17.16
CA GLY A 332 16.50 8.14 16.77
C GLY A 332 17.80 7.39 16.56
N ASN A 333 17.82 6.05 16.63
CA ASN A 333 19.02 5.25 16.32
C ASN A 333 19.17 5.07 14.80
N ALA A 334 19.73 6.08 14.14
CA ALA A 334 20.00 6.08 12.70
C ALA A 334 21.50 5.83 12.37
N SER A 335 22.28 5.30 13.34
CA SER A 335 23.74 5.24 13.20
C SER A 335 24.25 4.17 12.22
N GLY A 336 23.40 3.20 11.84
CA GLY A 336 23.80 2.07 11.00
C GLY A 336 24.92 1.18 11.59
N ARG A 337 25.18 1.28 12.89
CA ARG A 337 26.21 0.47 13.57
C ARG A 337 25.75 -0.98 13.65
N VAL A 338 26.73 -1.90 13.57
CA VAL A 338 26.47 -3.34 13.73
C VAL A 338 25.81 -3.59 15.08
N GLN A 339 24.61 -4.18 15.02
CA GLN A 339 23.91 -4.72 16.19
C GLN A 339 24.53 -6.09 16.54
N ARG A 340 24.88 -6.31 17.81
CA ARG A 340 25.49 -7.54 18.32
C ARG A 340 24.65 -8.10 19.45
#